data_0aec012c53de89ede8f479aa307af01f
#
_entry.id   0aec012c53de89ede8f479aa307af01f
#
_cell.length_a   1.000
_cell.length_b   1.000
_cell.length_c   1.000
_cell.angle_alpha   90.00
_cell.angle_beta   90.00
_cell.angle_gamma   90.00
#
_symmetry.space_group_name_H-M   'P 1'
#
loop_
_entity.id
_entity.type
_entity.pdbx_description
1 polymer ?
#
loop_
_entity_poly.entity_id
_entity_poly.type
_entity_poly.pdbx_seq_one_letter_code
_entity_poly.pdbx_strand_id
1 'polypeptide(L)'
;AKDRGGVIRGFILEKGMNGLSAPKIEGKFSLRASVTGEIVMDNVFVPDNHLLAGVEGIKGPFGCLNRARYGIAWGSMGAAEFCWHAARNYTLERSQFGRPLAANQLVQKKLADMQTEITLGLHSCLRLGRLMDDGLAAPEAVSLLKRNNCGKALDIARTSRDMHGGNGVA
;
A
#
# COMPACT_ATOMS: atom_id res chain seq x y z
N ALA A 1 24.19 -5.51 0.63
CA ALA A 1 25.31 -5.84 -0.29
C ALA A 1 25.83 -7.24 0.01
N LYS A 2 26.76 -7.73 -0.83
CA LYS A 2 27.52 -8.95 -0.53
C LYS A 2 28.81 -8.58 0.18
N ASP A 3 29.15 -9.33 1.21
CA ASP A 3 30.46 -9.24 1.84
C ASP A 3 31.57 -9.90 0.97
N ARG A 4 32.84 -9.88 1.47
CA ARG A 4 33.98 -10.50 0.75
C ARG A 4 33.83 -12.00 0.55
N GLY A 5 33.05 -12.68 1.39
CA GLY A 5 32.71 -14.10 1.26
C GLY A 5 31.53 -14.38 0.33
N GLY A 6 30.95 -13.35 -0.30
CA GLY A 6 29.78 -13.46 -1.18
C GLY A 6 28.44 -13.58 -0.46
N VAL A 7 28.43 -13.46 0.87
CA VAL A 7 27.21 -13.55 1.68
C VAL A 7 26.48 -12.21 1.67
N ILE A 8 25.17 -12.23 1.50
CA ILE A 8 24.33 -11.03 1.58
C ILE A 8 24.26 -10.56 3.04
N ARG A 9 24.63 -9.31 3.27
CA ARG A 9 24.62 -8.64 4.58
C ARG A 9 23.87 -7.32 4.52
N GLY A 10 23.39 -6.84 5.68
CA GLY A 10 22.87 -5.49 5.85
C GLY A 10 24.00 -4.56 6.32
N PHE A 11 24.01 -3.32 5.81
CA PHE A 11 24.96 -2.29 6.20
C PHE A 11 24.24 -0.99 6.49
N ILE A 12 24.71 -0.26 7.51
CA ILE A 12 24.22 1.09 7.81
C ILE A 12 25.04 2.09 7.00
N LEU A 13 24.36 2.91 6.22
CA LEU A 13 24.95 4.03 5.49
C LEU A 13 24.51 5.34 6.14
N GLU A 14 25.43 6.27 6.31
CA GLU A 14 25.19 7.56 6.93
C GLU A 14 25.31 8.69 5.91
N LYS A 15 24.46 9.71 6.05
CA LYS A 15 24.54 10.90 5.23
C LYS A 15 25.91 11.57 5.38
N GLY A 16 26.53 11.86 4.25
CA GLY A 16 27.87 12.49 4.21
C GLY A 16 29.02 11.50 4.00
N MET A 17 28.75 10.19 3.93
CA MET A 17 29.75 9.24 3.48
C MET A 17 30.21 9.57 2.06
N ASN A 18 31.53 9.49 1.82
CA ASN A 18 32.11 9.73 0.49
C ASN A 18 31.52 8.75 -0.54
N GLY A 19 31.13 9.27 -1.69
CA GLY A 19 30.52 8.49 -2.77
C GLY A 19 29.05 8.13 -2.57
N LEU A 20 28.42 8.52 -1.42
CA LEU A 20 27.00 8.30 -1.17
C LEU A 20 26.19 9.53 -1.52
N SER A 21 25.18 9.37 -2.36
CA SER A 21 24.17 10.38 -2.60
C SER A 21 22.76 9.78 -2.67
N ALA A 22 21.76 10.62 -2.40
CA ALA A 22 20.37 10.19 -2.40
C ALA A 22 19.48 11.26 -3.08
N PRO A 23 19.58 11.39 -4.42
CA PRO A 23 18.77 12.36 -5.16
C PRO A 23 17.28 12.00 -5.04
N LYS A 24 16.47 13.06 -4.89
CA LYS A 24 15.01 12.92 -4.79
C LYS A 24 14.41 12.74 -6.17
N ILE A 25 13.44 11.83 -6.27
CA ILE A 25 12.62 11.64 -7.46
C ILE A 25 11.49 12.67 -7.44
N GLU A 26 11.45 13.54 -8.43
CA GLU A 26 10.43 14.56 -8.62
C GLU A 26 9.34 14.13 -9.60
N GLY A 27 8.20 14.83 -9.62
CA GLY A 27 7.15 14.64 -10.61
C GLY A 27 6.29 13.39 -10.43
N LYS A 28 6.24 12.79 -9.24
CA LYS A 28 5.36 11.64 -8.98
C LYS A 28 3.89 12.00 -9.18
N PHE A 29 3.11 11.07 -9.74
CA PHE A 29 1.67 11.23 -9.93
C PHE A 29 0.88 11.17 -8.61
N SER A 30 1.31 10.33 -7.67
CA SER A 30 0.63 10.09 -6.39
C SER A 30 1.64 10.04 -5.25
N LEU A 31 1.14 10.03 -4.02
CA LEU A 31 1.96 9.99 -2.80
C LEU A 31 3.04 11.07 -2.78
N ARG A 32 2.70 12.28 -3.23
CA ARG A 32 3.65 13.40 -3.37
C ARG A 32 4.23 13.85 -2.04
N ALA A 33 3.50 13.68 -0.93
CA ALA A 33 3.98 13.97 0.41
C ALA A 33 4.99 12.92 0.93
N SER A 34 5.04 11.73 0.32
CA SER A 34 6.02 10.70 0.63
C SER A 34 7.26 10.90 -0.23
N VAL A 35 8.36 11.28 0.38
CA VAL A 35 9.64 11.48 -0.33
C VAL A 35 10.13 10.13 -0.84
N THR A 36 10.43 10.07 -2.14
CA THR A 36 11.03 8.92 -2.81
C THR A 36 12.36 9.38 -3.41
N GLY A 37 13.40 8.59 -3.26
CA GLY A 37 14.73 8.91 -3.79
C GLY A 37 15.43 7.67 -4.33
N GLU A 38 16.56 7.92 -4.95
CA GLU A 38 17.52 6.90 -5.31
C GLU A 38 18.61 6.81 -4.23
N ILE A 39 19.30 5.69 -4.15
CA ILE A 39 20.52 5.53 -3.37
C ILE A 39 21.63 5.24 -4.38
N VAL A 40 22.51 6.22 -4.56
CA VAL A 40 23.66 6.11 -5.46
C VAL A 40 24.89 5.91 -4.60
N MET A 41 25.64 4.83 -4.89
CA MET A 41 26.84 4.44 -4.18
C MET A 41 27.99 4.30 -5.18
N ASP A 42 28.96 5.18 -5.09
CA ASP A 42 30.19 5.15 -5.89
C ASP A 42 31.38 4.95 -4.96
N ASN A 43 31.88 3.71 -4.90
CA ASN A 43 32.99 3.32 -4.04
C ASN A 43 32.84 3.73 -2.57
N VAL A 44 31.64 3.64 -2.03
CA VAL A 44 31.39 3.98 -0.62
C VAL A 44 32.10 2.98 0.29
N PHE A 45 33.02 3.47 1.10
CA PHE A 45 33.64 2.66 2.14
C PHE A 45 32.72 2.56 3.35
N VAL A 46 32.43 1.33 3.78
CA VAL A 46 31.59 1.06 4.95
C VAL A 46 32.42 0.30 5.98
N PRO A 47 32.67 0.86 7.17
CA PRO A 47 33.47 0.20 8.21
C PRO A 47 32.69 -0.99 8.81
N ASP A 48 33.45 -1.96 9.37
CA ASP A 48 32.88 -3.22 9.88
C ASP A 48 31.84 -3.03 11.00
N ASN A 49 31.99 -1.98 11.81
CA ASN A 49 31.03 -1.65 12.87
C ASN A 49 29.67 -1.14 12.35
N HIS A 50 29.54 -0.89 11.05
CA HIS A 50 28.28 -0.57 10.38
C HIS A 50 27.55 -1.81 9.84
N LEU A 51 28.11 -3.00 10.04
CA LEU A 51 27.45 -4.25 9.70
C LEU A 51 26.25 -4.49 10.62
N LEU A 52 25.08 -4.75 10.07
CA LEU A 52 23.89 -5.13 10.84
C LEU A 52 24.06 -6.54 11.39
N ALA A 53 24.23 -6.65 12.72
CA ALA A 53 24.32 -7.93 13.40
C ALA A 53 23.05 -8.77 13.18
N GLY A 54 23.23 -10.08 12.95
CA GLY A 54 22.12 -11.02 12.78
C GLY A 54 21.40 -10.95 11.43
N VAL A 55 21.81 -10.07 10.52
CA VAL A 55 21.25 -10.02 9.14
C VAL A 55 22.14 -10.80 8.19
N GLU A 56 21.66 -11.98 7.79
CA GLU A 56 22.33 -12.85 6.85
C GLU A 56 21.38 -13.36 5.78
N GLY A 57 21.81 -13.24 4.52
CA GLY A 57 21.02 -13.65 3.37
C GLY A 57 19.84 -12.73 3.06
N ILE A 58 18.96 -13.18 2.16
CA ILE A 58 17.82 -12.42 1.67
C ILE A 58 16.66 -12.33 2.67
N LYS A 59 16.68 -13.12 3.74
CA LYS A 59 15.62 -13.16 4.75
C LYS A 59 15.45 -11.83 5.49
N GLY A 60 16.54 -11.09 5.72
CA GLY A 60 16.51 -9.77 6.34
C GLY A 60 15.61 -8.79 5.58
N PRO A 61 15.89 -8.47 4.30
CA PRO A 61 15.05 -7.61 3.48
C PRO A 61 13.60 -8.11 3.35
N PHE A 62 13.39 -9.41 3.18
CA PHE A 62 12.04 -9.98 3.06
C PHE A 62 11.22 -9.85 4.34
N GLY A 63 11.84 -9.90 5.51
CA GLY A 63 11.15 -9.62 6.77
C GLY A 63 10.53 -8.23 6.80
N CYS A 64 11.28 -7.20 6.39
CA CYS A 64 10.79 -5.84 6.26
C CYS A 64 9.70 -5.71 5.19
N LEU A 65 9.90 -6.32 4.02
CA LEU A 65 8.96 -6.26 2.91
C LEU A 65 7.61 -6.92 3.25
N ASN A 66 7.60 -8.02 3.99
CA ASN A 66 6.36 -8.68 4.40
C ASN A 66 5.54 -7.77 5.34
N ARG A 67 6.18 -7.11 6.29
CA ARG A 67 5.51 -6.13 7.17
C ARG A 67 4.97 -4.94 6.37
N ALA A 68 5.76 -4.41 5.45
CA ALA A 68 5.33 -3.31 4.57
C ALA A 68 4.12 -3.71 3.71
N ARG A 69 4.12 -4.90 3.11
CA ARG A 69 2.99 -5.41 2.30
C ARG A 69 1.72 -5.58 3.13
N TYR A 70 1.84 -6.06 4.36
CA TYR A 70 0.72 -6.17 5.28
C TYR A 70 0.13 -4.78 5.61
N GLY A 71 0.97 -3.80 5.93
CA GLY A 71 0.54 -2.41 6.16
C GLY A 71 -0.17 -1.79 4.95
N ILE A 72 0.34 -2.06 3.73
CA ILE A 72 -0.30 -1.60 2.48
C ILE A 72 -1.67 -2.27 2.27
N ALA A 73 -1.82 -3.54 2.64
CA ALA A 73 -3.11 -4.23 2.54
C ALA A 73 -4.19 -3.57 3.41
N TRP A 74 -3.86 -3.10 4.61
CA TRP A 74 -4.74 -2.30 5.46
C TRP A 74 -5.01 -0.91 4.86
N GLY A 75 -3.96 -0.18 4.50
CA GLY A 75 -4.07 1.18 3.98
C GLY A 75 -4.92 1.28 2.71
N SER A 76 -4.85 0.26 1.84
CA SER A 76 -5.70 0.22 0.64
C SER A 76 -7.18 0.07 0.98
N MET A 77 -7.54 -0.67 2.03
CA MET A 77 -8.94 -0.77 2.47
C MET A 77 -9.43 0.54 3.10
N GLY A 78 -8.58 1.24 3.87
CA GLY A 78 -8.92 2.57 4.38
C GLY A 78 -9.18 3.60 3.25
N ALA A 79 -8.38 3.57 2.19
CA ALA A 79 -8.64 4.38 1.01
C ALA A 79 -9.95 3.99 0.30
N ALA A 80 -10.25 2.70 0.22
CA ALA A 80 -11.51 2.20 -0.34
C ALA A 80 -12.72 2.64 0.49
N GLU A 81 -12.64 2.60 1.82
CA GLU A 81 -13.69 3.11 2.72
C GLU A 81 -13.96 4.60 2.49
N PHE A 82 -12.90 5.40 2.39
CA PHE A 82 -13.06 6.82 2.07
C PHE A 82 -13.82 7.03 0.75
N CYS A 83 -13.43 6.31 -0.31
CA CYS A 83 -14.10 6.38 -1.60
C CYS A 83 -15.56 5.95 -1.53
N TRP A 84 -15.87 4.91 -0.76
CA TRP A 84 -17.23 4.45 -0.54
C TRP A 84 -18.07 5.49 0.18
N HIS A 85 -17.57 6.07 1.27
CA HIS A 85 -18.28 7.12 2.01
C HIS A 85 -18.52 8.36 1.14
N ALA A 86 -17.53 8.80 0.37
CA ALA A 86 -17.67 9.92 -0.56
C ALA A 86 -18.78 9.67 -1.59
N ALA A 87 -18.75 8.50 -2.25
CA ALA A 87 -19.76 8.13 -3.24
C ALA A 87 -21.18 8.02 -2.62
N ARG A 88 -21.27 7.39 -1.44
CA ARG A 88 -22.54 7.26 -0.71
C ARG A 88 -23.14 8.63 -0.39
N ASN A 89 -22.37 9.52 0.21
CA ASN A 89 -22.85 10.85 0.59
C ASN A 89 -23.26 11.65 -0.64
N TYR A 90 -22.41 11.69 -1.67
CA TYR A 90 -22.73 12.38 -2.91
C TYR A 90 -24.03 11.87 -3.55
N THR A 91 -24.23 10.56 -3.62
CA THR A 91 -25.41 9.97 -4.27
C THR A 91 -26.70 10.13 -3.44
N LEU A 92 -26.59 10.32 -2.12
CA LEU A 92 -27.72 10.67 -1.26
C LEU A 92 -28.14 12.14 -1.41
N GLU A 93 -27.19 13.04 -1.62
CA GLU A 93 -27.43 14.49 -1.74
C GLU A 93 -27.82 14.89 -3.17
N ARG A 94 -27.14 14.34 -4.18
CA ARG A 94 -27.34 14.69 -5.58
C ARG A 94 -28.67 14.13 -6.10
N SER A 95 -29.55 15.02 -6.51
CA SER A 95 -30.86 14.66 -7.09
C SER A 95 -30.87 14.89 -8.60
N GLN A 96 -31.42 13.94 -9.33
CA GLN A 96 -31.75 14.03 -10.76
C GLN A 96 -33.06 13.29 -11.03
N PHE A 97 -33.84 13.78 -12.00
CA PHE A 97 -35.16 13.21 -12.32
C PHE A 97 -36.08 13.11 -11.12
N GLY A 98 -36.06 14.14 -10.25
CA GLY A 98 -36.96 14.28 -9.09
C GLY A 98 -36.63 13.39 -7.89
N ARG A 99 -35.46 12.71 -7.86
CA ARG A 99 -35.05 11.85 -6.72
C ARG A 99 -33.52 11.81 -6.55
N PRO A 100 -33.02 11.45 -5.34
CA PRO A 100 -31.61 11.23 -5.13
C PRO A 100 -31.04 10.12 -6.04
N LEU A 101 -29.78 10.22 -6.45
CA LEU A 101 -29.13 9.18 -7.25
C LEU A 101 -29.14 7.82 -6.55
N ALA A 102 -29.02 7.81 -5.21
CA ALA A 102 -29.06 6.61 -4.38
C ALA A 102 -30.41 5.84 -4.43
N ALA A 103 -31.48 6.45 -4.95
CA ALA A 103 -32.75 5.78 -5.19
C ALA A 103 -32.73 4.82 -6.39
N ASN A 104 -31.66 4.85 -7.20
CA ASN A 104 -31.50 3.97 -8.36
C ASN A 104 -30.82 2.66 -7.98
N GLN A 105 -31.39 1.53 -8.37
CA GLN A 105 -30.87 0.19 -8.06
C GLN A 105 -29.43 -0.03 -8.57
N LEU A 106 -29.06 0.53 -9.72
CA LEU A 106 -27.68 0.44 -10.23
C LEU A 106 -26.65 1.13 -9.29
N VAL A 107 -27.05 2.24 -8.66
CA VAL A 107 -26.24 2.93 -7.65
C VAL A 107 -26.16 2.10 -6.37
N GLN A 108 -27.30 1.60 -5.90
CA GLN A 108 -27.38 0.73 -4.72
C GLN A 108 -26.51 -0.51 -4.86
N LYS A 109 -26.58 -1.17 -6.03
CA LYS A 109 -25.73 -2.32 -6.34
C LYS A 109 -24.24 -1.99 -6.23
N LYS A 110 -23.80 -0.88 -6.83
CA LYS A 110 -22.41 -0.45 -6.75
C LYS A 110 -21.96 -0.23 -5.31
N LEU A 111 -22.79 0.44 -4.48
CA LEU A 111 -22.49 0.66 -3.06
C LEU A 111 -22.42 -0.65 -2.28
N ALA A 112 -23.33 -1.60 -2.55
CA ALA A 112 -23.33 -2.91 -1.90
C ALA A 112 -22.09 -3.72 -2.28
N ASP A 113 -21.73 -3.77 -3.57
CA ASP A 113 -20.55 -4.49 -4.06
C ASP A 113 -19.25 -3.92 -3.42
N MET A 114 -19.11 -2.58 -3.41
CA MET A 114 -17.97 -1.90 -2.80
C MET A 114 -17.87 -2.23 -1.30
N GLN A 115 -18.98 -2.14 -0.55
CA GLN A 115 -19.00 -2.45 0.89
C GLN A 115 -18.65 -3.90 1.17
N THR A 116 -19.11 -4.83 0.34
CA THR A 116 -18.79 -6.25 0.45
C THR A 116 -17.29 -6.49 0.36
N GLU A 117 -16.63 -5.94 -0.66
CA GLU A 117 -15.19 -6.11 -0.86
C GLU A 117 -14.35 -5.46 0.25
N ILE A 118 -14.77 -4.29 0.74
CA ILE A 118 -14.14 -3.63 1.90
C ILE A 118 -14.23 -4.53 3.13
N THR A 119 -15.43 -5.04 3.43
CA THR A 119 -15.67 -5.89 4.59
C THR A 119 -14.80 -7.16 4.54
N LEU A 120 -14.80 -7.86 3.41
CA LEU A 120 -13.97 -9.06 3.23
C LEU A 120 -12.48 -8.75 3.32
N GLY A 121 -12.03 -7.64 2.75
CA GLY A 121 -10.65 -7.18 2.83
C GLY A 121 -10.20 -6.89 4.25
N LEU A 122 -11.02 -6.18 5.04
CA LEU A 122 -10.73 -5.87 6.45
C LEU A 122 -10.69 -7.14 7.32
N HIS A 123 -11.65 -8.04 7.17
CA HIS A 123 -11.65 -9.32 7.89
C HIS A 123 -10.42 -10.18 7.55
N SER A 124 -10.02 -10.19 6.29
CA SER A 124 -8.82 -10.91 5.86
C SER A 124 -7.55 -10.31 6.44
N CYS A 125 -7.46 -8.96 6.51
CA CYS A 125 -6.37 -8.26 7.19
C CYS A 125 -6.29 -8.63 8.67
N LEU A 126 -7.41 -8.59 9.37
CA LEU A 126 -7.48 -8.95 10.78
C LEU A 126 -7.05 -10.40 11.03
N ARG A 127 -7.56 -11.35 10.21
CA ARG A 127 -7.18 -12.76 10.32
C ARG A 127 -5.68 -12.94 10.08
N LEU A 128 -5.14 -12.32 9.03
CA LEU A 128 -3.71 -12.42 8.74
C LEU A 128 -2.86 -11.82 9.87
N GLY A 129 -3.28 -10.68 10.46
CA GLY A 129 -2.58 -10.07 11.59
C GLY A 129 -2.47 -11.04 12.77
N ARG A 130 -3.55 -11.70 13.15
CA ARG A 130 -3.54 -12.72 14.20
C ARG A 130 -2.60 -13.88 13.88
N LEU A 131 -2.58 -14.35 12.63
CA LEU A 131 -1.62 -15.38 12.19
C LEU A 131 -0.16 -14.88 12.25
N MET A 132 0.07 -13.59 12.00
CA MET A 132 1.42 -13.01 12.14
C MET A 132 1.84 -12.93 13.62
N ASP A 133 0.93 -12.56 14.52
CA ASP A 133 1.19 -12.53 15.97
C ASP A 133 1.49 -13.93 16.53
N ASP A 134 0.81 -14.94 16.01
CA ASP A 134 1.01 -16.36 16.37
C ASP A 134 2.24 -17.00 15.66
N GLY A 135 2.93 -16.27 14.77
CA GLY A 135 4.05 -16.78 13.98
C GLY A 135 3.67 -17.82 12.90
N LEU A 136 2.38 -17.90 12.55
CA LEU A 136 1.82 -18.88 11.61
C LEU A 136 1.54 -18.31 10.21
N ALA A 137 1.80 -17.03 9.97
CA ALA A 137 1.55 -16.41 8.67
C ALA A 137 2.58 -16.83 7.63
N ALA A 138 2.13 -17.47 6.56
CA ALA A 138 2.97 -17.72 5.39
C ALA A 138 3.20 -16.42 4.58
N PRO A 139 4.41 -16.17 4.05
CA PRO A 139 4.70 -14.99 3.23
C PRO A 139 3.79 -14.86 1.99
N GLU A 140 3.34 -15.98 1.45
CA GLU A 140 2.41 -16.05 0.32
C GLU A 140 1.04 -15.49 0.69
N ALA A 141 0.56 -15.71 1.91
CA ALA A 141 -0.70 -15.16 2.40
C ALA A 141 -0.65 -13.62 2.46
N VAL A 142 0.49 -13.05 2.90
CA VAL A 142 0.71 -11.59 2.87
C VAL A 142 0.69 -11.05 1.44
N SER A 143 1.33 -11.75 0.52
CA SER A 143 1.39 -11.36 -0.90
C SER A 143 0.02 -11.43 -1.57
N LEU A 144 -0.74 -12.49 -1.30
CA LEU A 144 -2.10 -12.70 -1.79
C LEU A 144 -3.03 -11.57 -1.30
N LEU A 145 -3.00 -11.29 0.00
CA LEU A 145 -3.85 -10.27 0.60
C LEU A 145 -3.52 -8.87 0.05
N LYS A 146 -2.24 -8.50 -0.01
CA LYS A 146 -1.81 -7.22 -0.58
C LYS A 146 -2.27 -7.07 -2.03
N ARG A 147 -2.09 -8.10 -2.85
CA ARG A 147 -2.53 -8.11 -4.26
C ARG A 147 -4.05 -7.91 -4.37
N ASN A 148 -4.83 -8.66 -3.59
CA ASN A 148 -6.29 -8.58 -3.61
C ASN A 148 -6.76 -7.19 -3.19
N ASN A 149 -6.35 -6.71 -2.02
CA ASN A 149 -6.86 -5.47 -1.44
C ASN A 149 -6.47 -4.24 -2.27
N CYS A 150 -5.26 -4.19 -2.82
CA CYS A 150 -4.87 -3.09 -3.72
C CYS A 150 -5.70 -3.09 -5.01
N GLY A 151 -5.96 -4.28 -5.60
CA GLY A 151 -6.82 -4.40 -6.79
C GLY A 151 -8.25 -3.94 -6.51
N LYS A 152 -8.84 -4.43 -5.41
CA LYS A 152 -10.21 -4.05 -5.01
C LYS A 152 -10.33 -2.57 -4.66
N ALA A 153 -9.35 -1.99 -3.98
CA ALA A 153 -9.33 -0.56 -3.70
C ALA A 153 -9.30 0.28 -4.99
N LEU A 154 -8.55 -0.15 -6.00
CA LEU A 154 -8.53 0.51 -7.31
C LEU A 154 -9.89 0.45 -8.00
N ASP A 155 -10.54 -0.72 -8.01
CA ASP A 155 -11.87 -0.90 -8.61
C ASP A 155 -12.92 -0.05 -7.88
N ILE A 156 -12.86 0.00 -6.55
CA ILE A 156 -13.73 0.84 -5.71
C ILE A 156 -13.51 2.32 -6.01
N ALA A 157 -12.26 2.78 -6.11
CA ALA A 157 -11.97 4.18 -6.44
C ALA A 157 -12.49 4.57 -7.82
N ARG A 158 -12.35 3.70 -8.82
CA ARG A 158 -12.90 3.91 -10.16
C ARG A 158 -14.43 3.96 -10.15
N THR A 159 -15.06 3.05 -9.42
CA THR A 159 -16.53 3.01 -9.27
C THR A 159 -17.04 4.25 -8.54
N SER A 160 -16.36 4.69 -7.48
CA SER A 160 -16.68 5.94 -6.77
C SER A 160 -16.62 7.14 -7.71
N ARG A 161 -15.53 7.28 -8.48
CA ARG A 161 -15.39 8.34 -9.49
C ARG A 161 -16.51 8.32 -10.51
N ASP A 162 -16.88 7.15 -11.03
CA ASP A 162 -17.98 6.98 -11.98
C ASP A 162 -19.31 7.45 -11.36
N MET A 163 -19.58 7.14 -10.10
CA MET A 163 -20.80 7.55 -9.40
C MET A 163 -20.92 9.07 -9.19
N HIS A 164 -19.82 9.81 -9.22
CA HIS A 164 -19.81 11.28 -9.18
C HIS A 164 -20.10 11.92 -10.56
N GLY A 165 -20.15 11.15 -11.63
CA GLY A 165 -20.39 11.65 -12.99
C GLY A 165 -19.36 12.69 -13.41
N GLY A 166 -19.80 13.84 -13.94
CA GLY A 166 -18.91 14.94 -14.34
C GLY A 166 -18.02 15.46 -13.21
N ASN A 167 -18.53 15.48 -11.97
CA ASN A 167 -17.75 15.89 -10.80
C ASN A 167 -16.62 14.90 -10.43
N GLY A 168 -16.65 13.68 -10.95
CA GLY A 168 -15.60 12.69 -10.75
C GLY A 168 -14.35 12.91 -11.61
N VAL A 169 -14.38 13.85 -12.54
CA VAL A 169 -13.26 14.20 -13.45
C VAL A 169 -12.86 15.68 -13.39
N ALA A 170 -13.56 16.47 -12.55
CA ALA A 170 -13.31 17.88 -12.32
C ALA A 170 -12.20 18.13 -11.31
#